data_b0ff45655b1cd0b35fafccf719cfad34
#
_entry.id   b0ff45655b1cd0b35fafccf719cfad34
#
_cell.length_a   1.000
_cell.length_b   1.000
_cell.length_c   1.000
_cell.angle_alpha   90.00
_cell.angle_beta   90.00
_cell.angle_gamma   90.00
#
_symmetry.space_group_name_H-M   'P 1'
#
loop_
_entity.id
_entity.type
_entity.pdbx_description
1 polymer ?
#
loop_
_entity_poly.entity_id
_entity_poly.type
_entity_poly.pdbx_seq_one_letter_code
_entity_poly.pdbx_strand_id
1 'polypeptide(L)'
;MRVVRTVLVSVMALMPWAVDSAPVPVRFSEGLTHGFLLVRSAAGEIVAHGELTQIVKEGGVAESRLVFRFNDGSLHDERVAFSQQRVFTLIRYQLTQRGPSFPEQMEVVIDRGTSTYEVRAREREDGTEKVLTGDIDVPKDAYNGMIVTTLLNLPRGASETVNVLAFVPEPTTISLELAFIGERMVRVGDQSRKAWRYAFKPDIGPVKKFFGKMLGKLPDDFHYDCDILADEVPSFVRFEGPLQLMGPILSIELISPQVAMKAGDRNHAPK
;
A
#
# COMPACT_ATOMS: atom_id res chain seq x y z
N MET A 1 44.98 -53.51 -26.11
CA MET A 1 44.48 -52.93 -24.88
C MET A 1 43.89 -51.53 -25.22
N ARG A 2 42.57 -51.39 -25.26
CA ARG A 2 41.87 -50.10 -25.48
C ARG A 2 41.40 -49.60 -24.11
N VAL A 3 41.90 -48.46 -23.70
CA VAL A 3 41.51 -47.76 -22.45
C VAL A 3 40.29 -46.92 -22.75
N VAL A 4 39.11 -47.26 -22.19
CA VAL A 4 37.90 -46.49 -22.26
C VAL A 4 37.97 -45.47 -21.12
N ARG A 5 38.05 -44.15 -21.49
CA ARG A 5 37.94 -43.06 -20.53
C ARG A 5 36.46 -42.70 -20.36
N THR A 6 35.92 -43.02 -19.18
CA THR A 6 34.57 -42.61 -18.77
C THR A 6 34.64 -41.14 -18.34
N VAL A 7 33.96 -40.26 -19.06
CA VAL A 7 33.79 -38.84 -18.68
C VAL A 7 32.54 -38.76 -17.80
N LEU A 8 32.74 -38.46 -16.54
CA LEU A 8 31.66 -38.20 -15.57
C LEU A 8 31.17 -36.75 -15.78
N VAL A 9 30.01 -36.56 -16.41
CA VAL A 9 29.38 -35.23 -16.52
C VAL A 9 28.58 -35.00 -15.25
N SER A 10 29.09 -34.12 -14.36
CA SER A 10 28.36 -33.65 -13.18
C SER A 10 27.29 -32.65 -13.65
N VAL A 11 26.03 -33.08 -13.64
CA VAL A 11 24.87 -32.18 -13.81
C VAL A 11 24.67 -31.43 -12.50
N MET A 12 25.12 -30.18 -12.46
CA MET A 12 24.87 -29.27 -11.36
C MET A 12 23.42 -28.77 -11.50
N ALA A 13 22.51 -29.37 -10.71
CA ALA A 13 21.11 -28.93 -10.65
C ALA A 13 21.07 -27.50 -10.08
N LEU A 14 20.76 -26.53 -10.91
CA LEU A 14 20.38 -25.18 -10.48
C LEU A 14 19.01 -25.28 -9.80
N MET A 15 19.02 -25.45 -8.47
CA MET A 15 17.80 -25.22 -7.68
C MET A 15 17.46 -23.74 -7.78
N PRO A 16 16.23 -23.39 -8.16
CA PRO A 16 15.77 -22.02 -8.03
C PRO A 16 15.79 -21.67 -6.53
N TRP A 17 16.60 -20.73 -6.15
CA TRP A 17 16.57 -20.14 -4.82
C TRP A 17 15.25 -19.39 -4.73
N ALA A 18 14.33 -19.84 -3.88
CA ALA A 18 13.22 -19.03 -3.45
C ALA A 18 13.86 -17.79 -2.78
N VAL A 19 13.65 -16.64 -3.37
CA VAL A 19 14.05 -15.36 -2.75
C VAL A 19 13.04 -15.18 -1.62
N ASP A 20 13.42 -15.61 -0.41
CA ASP A 20 12.67 -15.24 0.79
C ASP A 20 12.71 -13.72 0.91
N SER A 21 11.55 -13.11 0.86
CA SER A 21 11.37 -11.70 1.13
C SER A 21 11.88 -11.40 2.54
N ALA A 22 12.79 -10.43 2.65
CA ALA A 22 13.37 -10.06 3.94
C ALA A 22 12.67 -8.82 4.51
N PRO A 23 12.46 -8.76 5.85
CA PRO A 23 11.87 -7.56 6.45
C PRO A 23 12.69 -6.31 6.14
N VAL A 24 12.01 -5.22 5.76
CA VAL A 24 12.63 -3.95 5.38
C VAL A 24 13.23 -3.26 6.62
N PRO A 25 14.54 -2.89 6.57
CA PRO A 25 15.18 -2.18 7.66
C PRO A 25 14.63 -0.76 7.83
N VAL A 26 14.54 -0.29 9.07
CA VAL A 26 14.20 1.09 9.40
C VAL A 26 15.42 1.98 9.13
N ARG A 27 15.37 2.77 8.06
CA ARG A 27 16.36 3.79 7.73
C ARG A 27 15.89 5.17 8.17
N PHE A 28 14.62 5.44 8.03
CA PHE A 28 13.94 6.65 8.47
C PHE A 28 12.78 6.24 9.38
N SER A 29 12.88 6.60 10.65
CA SER A 29 11.79 6.35 11.60
C SER A 29 10.63 7.29 11.33
N GLU A 30 9.44 6.73 11.35
CA GLU A 30 8.22 7.50 11.29
C GLU A 30 8.04 8.38 12.54
N GLY A 31 7.45 9.54 12.36
CA GLY A 31 7.19 10.51 13.40
C GLY A 31 5.71 10.87 13.55
N LEU A 32 5.46 11.98 14.23
CA LEU A 32 4.13 12.60 14.24
C LEU A 32 3.84 13.16 12.84
N THR A 33 2.75 12.70 12.23
CA THR A 33 2.34 13.13 10.89
C THR A 33 0.86 13.48 10.90
N HIS A 34 0.53 14.59 10.24
CA HIS A 34 -0.83 14.96 9.89
C HIS A 34 -0.82 15.52 8.47
N GLY A 35 -1.41 14.80 7.54
CA GLY A 35 -1.44 15.14 6.12
C GLY A 35 -2.86 15.14 5.57
N PHE A 36 -3.14 16.06 4.64
CA PHE A 36 -4.39 16.10 3.89
C PHE A 36 -4.15 15.57 2.48
N LEU A 37 -5.11 14.79 2.00
CA LEU A 37 -5.03 14.08 0.74
C LEU A 37 -6.21 14.43 -0.14
N LEU A 38 -5.98 14.47 -1.43
CA LEU A 38 -7.00 14.62 -2.45
C LEU A 38 -7.06 13.35 -3.29
N VAL A 39 -8.26 12.85 -3.53
CA VAL A 39 -8.48 11.68 -4.38
C VAL A 39 -9.19 12.13 -5.65
N ARG A 40 -8.60 11.79 -6.80
CA ARG A 40 -9.16 12.08 -8.12
C ARG A 40 -9.47 10.79 -8.87
N SER A 41 -10.53 10.84 -9.68
CA SER A 41 -10.80 9.82 -10.69
C SER A 41 -9.78 9.87 -11.83
N ALA A 42 -9.77 8.86 -12.71
CA ALA A 42 -8.98 8.87 -13.94
C ALA A 42 -9.33 10.06 -14.87
N ALA A 43 -10.56 10.61 -14.77
CA ALA A 43 -10.97 11.82 -15.49
C ALA A 43 -10.47 13.13 -14.83
N GLY A 44 -9.77 13.05 -13.70
CA GLY A 44 -9.25 14.20 -12.95
C GLY A 44 -10.26 14.85 -11.99
N GLU A 45 -11.47 14.32 -11.86
CA GLU A 45 -12.49 14.84 -10.96
C GLU A 45 -12.15 14.50 -9.50
N ILE A 46 -12.36 15.45 -8.58
CA ILE A 46 -12.21 15.21 -7.15
C ILE A 46 -13.38 14.34 -6.67
N VAL A 47 -13.06 13.11 -6.26
CA VAL A 47 -14.05 12.12 -5.80
C VAL A 47 -14.04 11.89 -4.30
N ALA A 48 -12.92 12.21 -3.62
CA ALA A 48 -12.84 12.11 -2.16
C ALA A 48 -11.80 13.08 -1.58
N HIS A 49 -11.94 13.35 -0.29
CA HIS A 49 -10.94 14.01 0.54
C HIS A 49 -10.40 13.02 1.56
N GLY A 50 -9.09 13.09 1.81
CA GLY A 50 -8.39 12.20 2.71
C GLY A 50 -7.66 12.91 3.82
N GLU A 51 -7.42 12.16 4.88
CA GLU A 51 -6.65 12.57 6.04
C GLU A 51 -5.77 11.41 6.49
N LEU A 52 -4.47 11.67 6.62
CA LEU A 52 -3.51 10.76 7.22
C LEU A 52 -3.07 11.31 8.56
N THR A 53 -3.27 10.55 9.61
CA THR A 53 -2.74 10.86 10.95
C THR A 53 -1.83 9.74 11.41
N GLN A 54 -0.70 10.09 12.02
CA GLN A 54 0.24 9.12 12.56
C GLN A 54 0.82 9.64 13.87
N ILE A 55 0.90 8.76 14.86
CA ILE A 55 1.51 9.03 16.16
C ILE A 55 2.53 7.93 16.48
N VAL A 56 3.56 8.28 17.23
CA VAL A 56 4.53 7.31 17.74
C VAL A 56 4.37 7.20 19.23
N LYS A 57 4.19 5.98 19.71
CA LYS A 57 4.08 5.64 21.12
C LYS A 57 5.42 5.22 21.71
N GLU A 58 5.47 5.10 23.03
CA GLU A 58 6.62 4.52 23.72
C GLU A 58 6.98 3.14 23.15
N GLY A 59 8.26 2.79 23.15
CA GLY A 59 8.75 1.52 22.59
C GLY A 59 8.87 1.49 21.06
N GLY A 60 8.69 2.64 20.37
CA GLY A 60 8.87 2.74 18.90
C GLY A 60 7.74 2.10 18.10
N VAL A 61 6.53 2.06 18.67
CA VAL A 61 5.32 1.64 17.95
C VAL A 61 4.69 2.86 17.29
N ALA A 62 4.53 2.82 15.97
CA ALA A 62 3.77 3.81 15.23
C ALA A 62 2.32 3.32 15.01
N GLU A 63 1.36 4.22 15.18
CA GLU A 63 -0.03 4.03 14.82
C GLU A 63 -0.41 5.04 13.74
N SER A 64 -0.82 4.54 12.60
CA SER A 64 -1.25 5.35 11.45
C SER A 64 -2.72 5.10 11.14
N ARG A 65 -3.42 6.13 10.72
CA ARG A 65 -4.78 6.08 10.23
C ARG A 65 -4.90 6.88 8.95
N LEU A 66 -5.39 6.24 7.90
CA LEU A 66 -5.71 6.84 6.61
C LEU A 66 -7.22 6.78 6.40
N VAL A 67 -7.84 7.92 6.18
CA VAL A 67 -9.29 8.00 5.95
C VAL A 67 -9.57 8.72 4.64
N PHE A 68 -10.37 8.12 3.76
CA PHE A 68 -10.97 8.79 2.60
C PHE A 68 -12.48 8.88 2.78
N ARG A 69 -13.02 10.10 2.60
CA ARG A 69 -14.46 10.38 2.58
C ARG A 69 -14.83 10.78 1.16
N PHE A 70 -15.58 9.92 0.51
CA PHE A 70 -16.02 10.13 -0.88
C PHE A 70 -17.23 11.06 -0.93
N ASN A 71 -17.37 11.74 -2.07
CA ASN A 71 -18.49 12.65 -2.31
C ASN A 71 -19.85 11.94 -2.37
N ASP A 72 -19.86 10.64 -2.65
CA ASP A 72 -21.05 9.77 -2.68
C ASP A 72 -21.41 9.19 -1.30
N GLY A 73 -20.71 9.60 -0.22
CA GLY A 73 -20.89 9.12 1.14
C GLY A 73 -20.13 7.85 1.48
N SER A 74 -19.35 7.30 0.54
CA SER A 74 -18.49 6.14 0.81
C SER A 74 -17.36 6.50 1.76
N LEU A 75 -16.89 5.49 2.49
CA LEU A 75 -15.81 5.60 3.47
C LEU A 75 -14.77 4.50 3.25
N HIS A 76 -13.51 4.90 3.22
CA HIS A 76 -12.36 4.03 3.42
C HIS A 76 -11.62 4.50 4.67
N ASP A 77 -11.49 3.67 5.69
CA ASP A 77 -10.78 3.95 6.96
C ASP A 77 -9.82 2.79 7.19
N GLU A 78 -8.53 3.05 7.03
CA GLU A 78 -7.45 2.08 7.20
C GLU A 78 -6.62 2.49 8.41
N ARG A 79 -6.36 1.54 9.31
CA ARG A 79 -5.55 1.75 10.51
C ARG A 79 -4.51 0.67 10.63
N VAL A 80 -3.31 1.07 10.95
CA VAL A 80 -2.19 0.16 11.14
C VAL A 80 -1.39 0.54 12.38
N ALA A 81 -1.04 -0.47 13.17
CA ALA A 81 -0.04 -0.37 14.22
C ALA A 81 1.17 -1.23 13.84
N PHE A 82 2.36 -0.67 13.92
CA PHE A 82 3.60 -1.35 13.55
C PHE A 82 4.78 -0.95 14.43
N SER A 83 5.70 -1.87 14.59
CA SER A 83 7.01 -1.60 15.22
C SER A 83 7.99 -1.05 14.19
N GLN A 84 8.82 -0.09 14.61
CA GLN A 84 9.90 0.50 13.83
C GLN A 84 11.23 0.49 14.59
N GLN A 85 11.58 -0.62 15.21
CA GLN A 85 12.83 -0.70 15.97
C GLN A 85 14.05 -0.91 15.06
N ARG A 86 14.20 -2.09 14.46
CA ARG A 86 15.27 -2.43 13.51
C ARG A 86 14.73 -2.69 12.12
N VAL A 87 13.59 -3.34 12.06
CA VAL A 87 12.82 -3.62 10.86
C VAL A 87 11.37 -3.22 11.11
N PHE A 88 10.65 -2.91 10.04
CA PHE A 88 9.22 -2.69 10.16
C PHE A 88 8.50 -4.01 10.38
N THR A 89 7.60 -4.03 11.35
CA THR A 89 6.80 -5.23 11.66
C THR A 89 5.37 -4.84 11.92
N LEU A 90 4.45 -5.34 11.12
CA LEU A 90 3.01 -5.17 11.32
C LEU A 90 2.59 -5.82 12.64
N ILE A 91 1.94 -5.05 13.51
CA ILE A 91 1.37 -5.52 14.77
C ILE A 91 -0.13 -5.74 14.62
N ARG A 92 -0.84 -4.76 14.10
CA ARG A 92 -2.29 -4.80 13.91
C ARG A 92 -2.69 -4.06 12.65
N TYR A 93 -3.64 -4.61 11.92
CA TYR A 93 -4.24 -4.01 10.73
C TYR A 93 -5.76 -3.99 10.85
N GLN A 94 -6.39 -2.87 10.48
CA GLN A 94 -7.83 -2.73 10.43
C GLN A 94 -8.21 -1.97 9.15
N LEU A 95 -9.23 -2.44 8.46
CA LEU A 95 -9.78 -1.80 7.28
C LEU A 95 -11.30 -1.76 7.39
N THR A 96 -11.90 -0.62 7.09
CA THR A 96 -13.33 -0.47 6.87
C THR A 96 -13.55 0.17 5.51
N GLN A 97 -14.26 -0.52 4.62
CA GLN A 97 -14.72 0.00 3.34
C GLN A 97 -16.23 -0.15 3.25
N ARG A 98 -16.94 0.94 2.97
CA ARG A 98 -18.41 0.91 2.85
C ARG A 98 -18.93 2.03 1.95
N GLY A 99 -20.11 1.85 1.41
CA GLY A 99 -20.82 2.84 0.60
C GLY A 99 -20.74 2.58 -0.91
N PRO A 100 -21.34 3.46 -1.72
CA PRO A 100 -21.53 3.25 -3.15
C PRO A 100 -20.26 3.01 -3.98
N SER A 101 -19.13 3.61 -3.61
CA SER A 101 -17.85 3.41 -4.32
C SER A 101 -17.26 2.01 -4.14
N PHE A 102 -17.78 1.21 -3.19
CA PHE A 102 -17.30 -0.15 -2.93
C PHE A 102 -18.39 -1.17 -3.27
N PRO A 103 -18.14 -2.11 -4.19
CA PRO A 103 -19.13 -3.16 -4.54
C PRO A 103 -19.40 -4.10 -3.38
N GLU A 104 -18.41 -4.32 -2.53
CA GLU A 104 -18.50 -5.09 -1.30
C GLU A 104 -18.15 -4.20 -0.12
N GLN A 105 -19.00 -4.17 0.91
CA GLN A 105 -18.64 -3.57 2.18
C GLN A 105 -17.77 -4.55 2.94
N MET A 106 -16.65 -4.04 3.48
CA MET A 106 -15.66 -4.89 4.12
C MET A 106 -15.18 -4.27 5.43
N GLU A 107 -15.12 -5.09 6.47
CA GLU A 107 -14.43 -4.78 7.72
C GLU A 107 -13.42 -5.90 7.98
N VAL A 108 -12.17 -5.52 8.20
CA VAL A 108 -11.07 -6.45 8.44
C VAL A 108 -10.38 -6.07 9.73
N VAL A 109 -10.06 -7.06 10.53
CA VAL A 109 -9.15 -6.94 11.69
C VAL A 109 -8.15 -8.06 11.62
N ILE A 110 -6.87 -7.73 11.69
CA ILE A 110 -5.77 -8.68 11.86
C ILE A 110 -4.97 -8.26 13.06
N ASP A 111 -4.70 -9.19 13.95
CA ASP A 111 -3.90 -8.96 15.15
C ASP A 111 -2.82 -10.02 15.25
N ARG A 112 -1.55 -9.59 15.08
CA ARG A 112 -0.40 -10.48 15.21
C ARG A 112 -0.19 -10.97 16.63
N GLY A 113 -0.54 -10.17 17.64
CA GLY A 113 -0.32 -10.51 19.04
C GLY A 113 -1.17 -11.70 19.50
N THR A 114 -2.39 -11.80 18.96
CA THR A 114 -3.29 -12.93 19.19
C THR A 114 -3.24 -13.97 18.08
N SER A 115 -2.53 -13.71 16.99
CA SER A 115 -2.49 -14.56 15.78
C SER A 115 -3.89 -14.83 15.19
N THR A 116 -4.77 -13.81 15.21
CA THR A 116 -6.16 -13.98 14.76
C THR A 116 -6.53 -12.99 13.67
N TYR A 117 -7.54 -13.38 12.88
CA TYR A 117 -8.22 -12.46 11.96
C TYR A 117 -9.73 -12.52 12.10
N GLU A 118 -10.38 -11.42 11.74
CA GLU A 118 -11.81 -11.31 11.50
C GLU A 118 -12.03 -10.53 10.19
N VAL A 119 -12.82 -11.11 9.28
CA VAL A 119 -13.26 -10.45 8.04
C VAL A 119 -14.76 -10.49 8.01
N ARG A 120 -15.41 -9.33 7.93
CA ARG A 120 -16.84 -9.16 7.68
C ARG A 120 -17.00 -8.58 6.28
N ALA A 121 -17.68 -9.30 5.42
CA ALA A 121 -17.92 -8.89 4.05
C ALA A 121 -19.42 -8.93 3.77
N ARG A 122 -19.95 -7.89 3.12
CA ARG A 122 -21.34 -7.80 2.72
C ARG A 122 -21.43 -7.36 1.28
N GLU A 123 -21.92 -8.24 0.42
CA GLU A 123 -22.21 -7.90 -0.97
C GLU A 123 -23.37 -6.90 -1.04
N ARG A 124 -23.23 -5.90 -1.92
CA ARG A 124 -24.21 -4.81 -2.02
C ARG A 124 -25.52 -5.26 -2.63
N GLU A 125 -25.51 -6.29 -3.50
CA GLU A 125 -26.67 -6.74 -4.25
C GLU A 125 -27.63 -7.59 -3.41
N ASP A 126 -27.12 -8.48 -2.57
CA ASP A 126 -27.94 -9.41 -1.79
C ASP A 126 -28.03 -9.06 -0.30
N GLY A 127 -27.18 -8.15 0.19
CA GLY A 127 -27.13 -7.73 1.58
C GLY A 127 -26.69 -8.81 2.57
N THR A 128 -26.31 -9.99 2.08
CA THR A 128 -25.86 -11.11 2.92
C THR A 128 -24.50 -10.80 3.52
N GLU A 129 -24.40 -10.84 4.83
CA GLU A 129 -23.14 -10.67 5.55
C GLU A 129 -22.46 -12.03 5.75
N LYS A 130 -21.19 -12.09 5.40
CA LYS A 130 -20.30 -13.23 5.67
C LYS A 130 -19.30 -12.80 6.73
N VAL A 131 -19.20 -13.55 7.82
CA VAL A 131 -18.21 -13.33 8.88
C VAL A 131 -17.27 -14.52 8.91
N LEU A 132 -15.99 -14.25 8.73
CA LEU A 132 -14.92 -15.22 8.77
C LEU A 132 -13.97 -14.87 9.90
N THR A 133 -13.67 -15.82 10.75
CA THR A 133 -12.71 -15.69 11.85
C THR A 133 -11.81 -16.89 11.86
N GLY A 134 -10.58 -16.71 12.28
CA GLY A 134 -9.63 -17.82 12.37
C GLY A 134 -8.27 -17.39 12.86
N ASP A 135 -7.37 -18.36 12.90
CA ASP A 135 -5.98 -18.15 13.22
C ASP A 135 -5.21 -17.76 11.95
N ILE A 136 -4.20 -16.89 12.09
CA ILE A 136 -3.33 -16.45 11.01
C ILE A 136 -1.89 -16.32 11.48
N ASP A 137 -0.98 -16.93 10.74
CA ASP A 137 0.45 -16.64 10.85
C ASP A 137 0.81 -15.50 9.87
N VAL A 138 0.86 -14.27 10.41
CA VAL A 138 1.17 -13.08 9.61
C VAL A 138 2.65 -13.08 9.26
N PRO A 139 3.07 -13.08 7.98
CA PRO A 139 4.47 -13.02 7.59
C PRO A 139 5.19 -11.82 8.22
N LYS A 140 6.47 -11.97 8.57
CA LYS A 140 7.25 -10.89 9.21
C LYS A 140 7.39 -9.65 8.32
N ASP A 141 7.32 -9.84 7.04
CA ASP A 141 7.40 -8.86 5.95
C ASP A 141 6.03 -8.55 5.31
N ALA A 142 4.93 -8.78 6.04
CA ALA A 142 3.61 -8.33 5.63
C ALA A 142 3.42 -6.84 5.97
N TYR A 143 3.04 -6.04 4.95
CA TYR A 143 3.03 -4.57 5.04
C TYR A 143 1.70 -3.92 4.63
N ASN A 144 0.56 -4.57 4.93
CA ASN A 144 -0.75 -3.93 4.75
C ASN A 144 -0.79 -2.57 5.47
N GLY A 145 -1.24 -1.53 4.77
CA GLY A 145 -1.28 -0.15 5.28
C GLY A 145 0.09 0.51 5.47
N MET A 146 1.20 -0.17 5.10
CA MET A 146 2.57 0.31 5.32
C MET A 146 3.42 0.37 4.05
N ILE A 147 2.83 0.17 2.87
CA ILE A 147 3.60 0.08 1.61
C ILE A 147 4.36 1.38 1.33
N VAL A 148 3.77 2.54 1.59
CA VAL A 148 4.44 3.83 1.42
C VAL A 148 5.61 3.95 2.42
N THR A 149 5.40 3.64 3.70
CA THR A 149 6.46 3.61 4.73
C THR A 149 7.61 2.69 4.30
N THR A 150 7.28 1.53 3.75
CA THR A 150 8.27 0.58 3.21
C THR A 150 9.07 1.20 2.07
N LEU A 151 8.41 1.81 1.07
CA LEU A 151 9.08 2.49 -0.04
C LEU A 151 10.02 3.59 0.41
N LEU A 152 9.60 4.41 1.36
CA LEU A 152 10.43 5.50 1.90
C LEU A 152 11.73 4.99 2.56
N ASN A 153 11.76 3.72 2.94
CA ASN A 153 12.89 3.09 3.61
C ASN A 153 13.74 2.20 2.70
N LEU A 154 13.36 1.98 1.45
CA LEU A 154 14.21 1.26 0.50
C LEU A 154 15.50 2.03 0.17
N PRO A 155 16.61 1.34 -0.15
CA PRO A 155 17.75 1.98 -0.75
C PRO A 155 17.36 2.70 -2.04
N ARG A 156 18.08 3.78 -2.35
CA ARG A 156 17.80 4.60 -3.53
C ARG A 156 17.78 3.76 -4.81
N GLY A 157 16.66 3.80 -5.53
CA GLY A 157 16.49 3.08 -6.80
C GLY A 157 16.44 1.55 -6.67
N ALA A 158 16.36 1.01 -5.44
CA ALA A 158 16.21 -0.42 -5.22
C ALA A 158 14.76 -0.86 -5.49
N SER A 159 14.61 -2.07 -6.02
CA SER A 159 13.35 -2.81 -6.02
C SER A 159 13.39 -3.83 -4.88
N GLU A 160 12.21 -4.14 -4.32
CA GLU A 160 12.07 -5.11 -3.23
C GLU A 160 10.78 -5.91 -3.41
N THR A 161 10.77 -7.16 -2.97
CA THR A 161 9.56 -7.96 -2.89
C THR A 161 9.13 -8.08 -1.43
N VAL A 162 7.89 -7.73 -1.17
CA VAL A 162 7.28 -7.77 0.17
C VAL A 162 6.00 -8.59 0.13
N ASN A 163 5.41 -8.87 1.28
CA ASN A 163 4.12 -9.55 1.37
C ASN A 163 3.01 -8.60 1.76
N VAL A 164 1.81 -8.89 1.26
CA VAL A 164 0.55 -8.28 1.70
C VAL A 164 -0.51 -9.36 1.84
N LEU A 165 -1.49 -9.13 2.68
CA LEU A 165 -2.65 -9.99 2.85
C LEU A 165 -3.77 -9.48 1.97
N ALA A 166 -4.22 -10.30 1.03
CA ALA A 166 -5.44 -10.11 0.27
C ALA A 166 -6.61 -10.81 0.96
N PHE A 167 -7.80 -10.22 0.90
CA PHE A 167 -9.01 -10.73 1.56
C PHE A 167 -9.95 -11.31 0.50
N VAL A 168 -9.86 -12.66 0.24
CA VAL A 168 -10.57 -13.32 -0.86
C VAL A 168 -10.97 -14.77 -0.55
N PRO A 169 -12.05 -15.00 0.14
CA PRO A 169 -12.64 -14.24 1.24
C PRO A 169 -11.76 -14.28 2.49
N GLU A 170 -10.95 -15.34 2.68
CA GLU A 170 -10.00 -15.48 3.79
C GLU A 170 -8.70 -14.72 3.50
N PRO A 171 -8.01 -14.23 4.55
CA PRO A 171 -6.70 -13.62 4.37
C PRO A 171 -5.74 -14.56 3.67
N THR A 172 -5.24 -14.16 2.53
CA THR A 172 -4.28 -14.92 1.72
C THR A 172 -3.04 -14.06 1.47
N THR A 173 -1.88 -14.60 1.82
CA THR A 173 -0.61 -13.91 1.54
C THR A 173 -0.35 -13.90 0.04
N ILE A 174 -0.06 -12.72 -0.50
CA ILE A 174 0.43 -12.52 -1.86
C ILE A 174 1.72 -11.71 -1.82
N SER A 175 2.63 -12.01 -2.72
CA SER A 175 3.86 -11.24 -2.89
C SER A 175 3.56 -9.99 -3.72
N LEU A 176 4.22 -8.88 -3.37
CA LEU A 176 4.11 -7.59 -4.03
C LEU A 176 5.52 -7.09 -4.36
N GLU A 177 5.87 -7.05 -5.65
CA GLU A 177 7.11 -6.42 -6.10
C GLU A 177 6.92 -4.90 -6.10
N LEU A 178 7.75 -4.20 -5.34
CA LEU A 178 7.91 -2.75 -5.35
C LEU A 178 9.04 -2.42 -6.33
N ALA A 179 8.70 -2.32 -7.61
CA ALA A 179 9.67 -2.19 -8.70
C ALA A 179 10.03 -0.72 -8.92
N PHE A 180 11.30 -0.35 -8.76
CA PHE A 180 11.78 0.94 -9.23
C PHE A 180 11.74 1.01 -10.75
N ILE A 181 10.97 1.97 -11.30
CA ILE A 181 10.77 2.11 -12.75
C ILE A 181 11.39 3.39 -13.32
N GLY A 182 11.99 4.24 -12.49
CA GLY A 182 12.71 5.41 -12.96
C GLY A 182 12.54 6.65 -12.10
N GLU A 183 12.97 7.77 -12.67
CA GLU A 183 12.85 9.10 -12.06
C GLU A 183 11.97 10.00 -12.93
N ARG A 184 11.23 10.90 -12.30
CA ARG A 184 10.51 11.95 -13.01
C ARG A 184 10.52 13.26 -12.23
N MET A 185 10.23 14.35 -12.93
CA MET A 185 9.96 15.64 -12.28
C MET A 185 8.51 15.70 -11.84
N VAL A 186 8.29 16.10 -10.60
CA VAL A 186 6.96 16.33 -10.00
C VAL A 186 6.87 17.76 -9.51
N ARG A 187 5.67 18.31 -9.46
CA ARG A 187 5.42 19.65 -8.92
C ARG A 187 4.97 19.52 -7.47
N VAL A 188 5.70 20.18 -6.57
CA VAL A 188 5.37 20.27 -5.14
C VAL A 188 5.26 21.76 -4.79
N GLY A 189 4.05 22.27 -4.61
CA GLY A 189 3.79 23.70 -4.55
C GLY A 189 4.24 24.37 -5.85
N ASP A 190 5.09 25.39 -5.73
CA ASP A 190 5.63 26.14 -6.88
C ASP A 190 6.96 25.58 -7.41
N GLN A 191 7.50 24.54 -6.78
CA GLN A 191 8.80 23.97 -7.13
C GLN A 191 8.67 22.70 -7.95
N SER A 192 9.56 22.54 -8.95
CA SER A 192 9.77 21.28 -9.65
C SER A 192 10.81 20.48 -8.89
N ARG A 193 10.44 19.27 -8.44
CA ARG A 193 11.29 18.40 -7.63
C ARG A 193 11.43 17.05 -8.35
N LYS A 194 12.57 16.37 -8.11
CA LYS A 194 12.80 15.03 -8.61
C LYS A 194 12.10 14.02 -7.71
N ALA A 195 11.40 13.07 -8.30
CA ALA A 195 10.77 11.95 -7.62
C ALA A 195 11.23 10.62 -8.21
N TRP A 196 11.28 9.59 -7.38
CA TRP A 196 11.41 8.20 -7.78
C TRP A 196 10.04 7.63 -8.00
N ARG A 197 9.87 6.93 -9.11
CA ARG A 197 8.63 6.24 -9.46
C ARG A 197 8.79 4.74 -9.25
N TYR A 198 7.84 4.16 -8.54
CA TYR A 198 7.72 2.74 -8.28
C TYR A 198 6.42 2.21 -8.86
N ALA A 199 6.50 1.04 -9.50
CA ALA A 199 5.32 0.25 -9.86
C ALA A 199 5.14 -0.86 -8.84
N PHE A 200 3.88 -1.12 -8.45
CA PHE A 200 3.54 -2.23 -7.57
C PHE A 200 2.99 -3.37 -8.42
N LYS A 201 3.63 -4.53 -8.37
CA LYS A 201 3.28 -5.70 -9.16
C LYS A 201 2.91 -6.86 -8.23
N PRO A 202 1.61 -7.03 -7.93
CA PRO A 202 1.16 -8.12 -7.10
C PRO A 202 1.27 -9.46 -7.84
N ASP A 203 1.79 -10.50 -7.17
CA ASP A 203 1.63 -11.87 -7.62
C ASP A 203 0.24 -12.37 -7.22
N ILE A 204 -0.68 -12.31 -8.17
CA ILE A 204 -2.07 -12.75 -7.99
C ILE A 204 -2.26 -14.25 -8.16
N GLY A 205 -1.20 -15.01 -8.47
CA GLY A 205 -1.27 -16.47 -8.65
C GLY A 205 -2.02 -17.20 -7.55
N PRO A 206 -1.71 -16.95 -6.25
CA PRO A 206 -2.40 -17.59 -5.12
C PRO A 206 -3.92 -17.32 -5.07
N VAL A 207 -4.35 -16.13 -5.52
CA VAL A 207 -5.76 -15.68 -5.46
C VAL A 207 -6.47 -15.73 -6.82
N LYS A 208 -5.79 -16.14 -7.87
CA LYS A 208 -6.31 -16.18 -9.24
C LYS A 208 -7.64 -16.93 -9.39
N LYS A 209 -7.86 -17.98 -8.61
CA LYS A 209 -9.09 -18.76 -8.64
C LYS A 209 -10.32 -17.95 -8.24
N PHE A 210 -10.17 -16.99 -7.32
CA PHE A 210 -11.26 -16.14 -6.85
C PHE A 210 -11.61 -15.05 -7.86
N PHE A 211 -10.65 -14.63 -8.67
CA PHE A 211 -10.81 -13.57 -9.67
C PHE A 211 -10.94 -14.07 -11.11
N GLY A 212 -10.95 -15.39 -11.36
CA GLY A 212 -10.74 -16.02 -12.65
C GLY A 212 -11.45 -15.38 -13.86
N LYS A 213 -12.77 -15.12 -13.79
CA LYS A 213 -13.51 -14.44 -14.86
C LYS A 213 -13.32 -12.92 -14.84
N MET A 214 -12.96 -12.34 -13.69
CA MET A 214 -12.76 -10.89 -13.52
C MET A 214 -11.37 -10.45 -13.99
N LEU A 215 -10.34 -11.29 -13.85
CA LEU A 215 -8.98 -11.00 -14.31
C LEU A 215 -8.88 -10.77 -15.82
N GLY A 216 -9.74 -11.43 -16.61
CA GLY A 216 -9.86 -11.17 -18.05
C GLY A 216 -10.55 -9.84 -18.41
N LYS A 217 -11.00 -9.08 -17.40
CA LYS A 217 -11.64 -7.76 -17.53
C LYS A 217 -10.81 -6.64 -16.90
N LEU A 218 -9.56 -6.94 -16.46
CA LEU A 218 -8.66 -5.88 -16.02
C LEU A 218 -8.47 -4.89 -17.18
N PRO A 219 -8.60 -3.59 -16.93
CA PRO A 219 -8.26 -2.58 -17.92
C PRO A 219 -6.81 -2.76 -18.41
N ASP A 220 -6.54 -2.45 -19.66
CA ASP A 220 -5.18 -2.51 -20.24
C ASP A 220 -4.22 -1.55 -19.52
N ASP A 221 -4.75 -0.51 -18.90
CA ASP A 221 -4.04 0.50 -18.11
C ASP A 221 -4.00 0.21 -16.61
N PHE A 222 -4.41 -0.99 -16.17
CA PHE A 222 -4.38 -1.37 -14.76
C PHE A 222 -2.95 -1.36 -14.21
N HIS A 223 -2.73 -0.48 -13.26
CA HIS A 223 -1.43 -0.29 -12.63
C HIS A 223 -1.56 0.20 -11.19
N TYR A 224 -0.47 0.07 -10.44
CA TYR A 224 -0.26 0.72 -9.16
C TYR A 224 1.08 1.42 -9.22
N ASP A 225 1.08 2.74 -9.18
CA ASP A 225 2.29 3.54 -9.21
C ASP A 225 2.38 4.43 -7.97
N CYS A 226 3.59 4.64 -7.46
CA CYS A 226 3.86 5.56 -6.37
C CYS A 226 5.06 6.44 -6.70
N ASP A 227 4.90 7.75 -6.50
CA ASP A 227 5.99 8.70 -6.59
C ASP A 227 6.40 9.14 -5.17
N ILE A 228 7.69 9.09 -4.90
CA ILE A 228 8.30 9.61 -3.67
C ILE A 228 9.39 10.63 -4.03
N LEU A 229 9.50 11.71 -3.27
CA LEU A 229 10.57 12.69 -3.48
C LEU A 229 11.93 12.03 -3.27
N ALA A 230 12.86 12.35 -4.18
CA ALA A 230 14.22 11.85 -4.17
C ALA A 230 15.14 12.71 -3.29
N ASP A 231 14.65 13.13 -2.14
CA ASP A 231 15.36 13.96 -1.18
C ASP A 231 16.28 13.12 -0.26
N GLU A 232 17.02 13.79 0.62
CA GLU A 232 17.81 13.13 1.66
C GLU A 232 16.90 12.28 2.59
N VAL A 233 15.76 12.85 2.96
CA VAL A 233 14.65 12.12 3.60
C VAL A 233 13.51 12.03 2.59
N PRO A 234 13.24 10.83 2.05
CA PRO A 234 12.19 10.63 1.06
C PRO A 234 10.80 10.99 1.61
N SER A 235 9.91 11.46 0.76
CA SER A 235 8.55 11.83 1.15
C SER A 235 7.54 11.41 0.10
N PHE A 236 6.35 11.00 0.53
CA PHE A 236 5.24 10.67 -0.35
C PHE A 236 4.78 11.88 -1.18
N VAL A 237 4.52 11.66 -2.45
CA VAL A 237 3.98 12.67 -3.37
C VAL A 237 2.62 12.26 -3.90
N ARG A 238 2.56 11.08 -4.53
CA ARG A 238 1.38 10.62 -5.25
C ARG A 238 1.34 9.10 -5.30
N PHE A 239 0.15 8.56 -5.18
CA PHE A 239 -0.17 7.18 -5.53
C PHE A 239 -1.20 7.19 -6.66
N GLU A 240 -1.09 6.25 -7.58
CA GLU A 240 -2.04 6.03 -8.66
C GLU A 240 -2.34 4.53 -8.76
N GLY A 241 -3.60 4.18 -8.58
CA GLY A 241 -4.05 2.80 -8.56
C GLY A 241 -5.40 2.66 -7.85
N PRO A 242 -5.98 1.46 -7.84
CA PRO A 242 -7.22 1.21 -7.11
C PRO A 242 -6.99 1.05 -5.61
N LEU A 243 -7.99 1.45 -4.79
CA LEU A 243 -8.01 1.20 -3.34
C LEU A 243 -8.42 -0.22 -2.97
N GLN A 244 -8.97 -0.95 -3.90
CA GLN A 244 -9.34 -2.36 -3.77
C GLN A 244 -9.02 -3.07 -5.08
N LEU A 245 -8.71 -4.35 -5.02
CA LEU A 245 -8.48 -5.12 -6.23
C LEU A 245 -9.71 -5.03 -7.15
N MET A 246 -9.51 -4.72 -8.43
CA MET A 246 -10.56 -4.47 -9.44
C MET A 246 -11.37 -3.17 -9.25
N GLY A 247 -10.99 -2.29 -8.33
CA GLY A 247 -11.56 -0.95 -8.21
C GLY A 247 -11.12 -0.02 -9.35
N PRO A 248 -11.72 1.18 -9.45
CA PRO A 248 -11.29 2.18 -10.41
C PRO A 248 -9.89 2.70 -10.07
N ILE A 249 -9.15 3.09 -11.10
CA ILE A 249 -7.88 3.81 -10.93
C ILE A 249 -8.16 5.18 -10.32
N LEU A 250 -7.52 5.46 -9.22
CA LEU A 250 -7.60 6.71 -8.48
C LEU A 250 -6.21 7.32 -8.36
N SER A 251 -6.13 8.64 -8.37
CA SER A 251 -4.93 9.39 -8.05
C SER A 251 -5.06 9.99 -6.65
N ILE A 252 -4.13 9.68 -5.76
CA ILE A 252 -4.10 10.17 -4.39
C ILE A 252 -2.87 11.06 -4.23
N GLU A 253 -3.09 12.31 -3.87
CA GLU A 253 -2.04 13.33 -3.78
C GLU A 253 -2.05 13.99 -2.41
N LEU A 254 -0.86 14.26 -1.87
CA LEU A 254 -0.72 15.08 -0.67
C LEU A 254 -0.97 16.54 -1.04
N ILE A 255 -1.83 17.21 -0.27
CA ILE A 255 -2.13 18.64 -0.46
C ILE A 255 -1.77 19.43 0.79
N SER A 256 -1.39 20.69 0.57
CA SER A 256 -1.27 21.65 1.68
C SER A 256 -2.67 22.14 2.09
N PRO A 257 -2.98 22.23 3.39
CA PRO A 257 -4.24 22.79 3.83
C PRO A 257 -4.33 24.26 3.37
N GLN A 258 -5.39 24.60 2.62
CA GLN A 258 -5.68 25.98 2.33
C GLN A 258 -6.41 26.58 3.53
N VAL A 259 -5.73 27.42 4.28
CA VAL A 259 -6.38 28.24 5.31
C VAL A 259 -7.18 29.33 4.59
N ALA A 260 -8.50 29.25 4.67
CA ALA A 260 -9.36 30.33 4.17
C ALA A 260 -9.04 31.60 4.96
N MET A 261 -8.36 32.55 4.35
CA MET A 261 -8.19 33.88 4.93
C MET A 261 -9.57 34.60 4.93
N LYS A 262 -9.98 35.12 6.09
CA LYS A 262 -11.13 36.02 6.16
C LYS A 262 -10.91 37.17 5.18
N ALA A 263 -11.94 37.53 4.43
CA ALA A 263 -11.91 38.56 3.38
C ALA A 263 -11.54 39.97 3.88
N GLY A 264 -11.08 40.15 5.12
CA GLY A 264 -10.64 41.41 5.72
C GLY A 264 -9.13 41.59 5.91
N ASP A 265 -8.32 40.52 5.82
CA ASP A 265 -6.90 40.60 6.19
C ASP A 265 -5.94 40.96 5.05
N ARG A 266 -6.46 41.41 3.89
CA ARG A 266 -5.60 41.76 2.74
C ARG A 266 -4.93 43.14 2.85
N ASN A 267 -5.15 43.90 3.91
CA ASN A 267 -4.65 45.29 4.04
C ASN A 267 -3.44 45.47 4.96
N HIS A 268 -2.81 44.43 5.44
CA HIS A 268 -1.58 44.53 6.24
C HIS A 268 -0.44 43.74 5.61
N ALA A 269 0.00 44.13 4.40
CA ALA A 269 1.33 43.80 3.92
C ALA A 269 2.30 44.85 4.50
N PRO A 270 3.34 44.45 5.23
CA PRO A 270 4.38 45.39 5.64
C PRO A 270 5.13 45.88 4.40
N LYS A 271 5.32 47.19 4.34
CA LYS A 271 6.16 47.91 3.34
C LYS A 271 7.60 47.57 3.53
#